data_f537538eafe98ab05257582175eb9dbd
#
_entry.id   f537538eafe98ab05257582175eb9dbd
#
_cell.length_a   1.000
_cell.length_b   1.000
_cell.length_c   1.000
_cell.angle_alpha   90.00
_cell.angle_beta   90.00
_cell.angle_gamma   90.00
#
_symmetry.space_group_name_H-M   'P 1'
#
loop_
_entity.id
_entity.type
_entity.pdbx_description
1 polymer ?
#
loop_
_entity_poly.entity_id
_entity_poly.type
_entity_poly.pdbx_seq_one_letter_code
_entity_poly.pdbx_strand_id
1 'polypeptide(L)'
;MKQRQSIPTRRADLPDRGNVHGVITLVQEDRFRLEDALGRGYLFTLGRGNGIGLRQLHAWCDHGLAVEVEYRGAPDLGAVALGVRER
;
A
#
# COMPACT_ATOMS: atom_id res chain seq x y z
N MET A 1 8.43 25.65 22.06
CA MET A 1 8.20 25.21 21.86
C MET A 1 7.57 24.53 21.63
N LYS A 2 7.44 24.34 21.24
CA LYS A 2 7.01 23.68 21.03
C LYS A 2 6.50 22.91 20.49
N GLN A 3 6.42 22.46 20.24
CA GLN A 3 6.16 21.67 19.74
C GLN A 3 5.26 21.03 19.46
N ARG A 4 4.98 20.97 19.08
CA ARG A 4 4.29 20.40 18.69
C ARG A 4 3.72 19.34 18.60
N GLN A 5 3.37 19.02 18.57
CA GLN A 5 2.90 18.02 18.45
C GLN A 5 2.45 17.35 17.85
N SER A 6 2.61 17.32 18.10
CA SER A 6 2.25 16.85 16.91
C SER A 6 1.54 15.52 16.85
N ILE A 7 0.51 15.44 16.13
CA ILE A 7 -0.20 14.22 15.95
C ILE A 7 0.20 13.66 14.61
N PRO A 8 0.83 12.51 14.60
CA PRO A 8 1.25 11.94 13.34
C PRO A 8 0.08 11.27 12.67
N THR A 9 -0.72 12.02 11.99
CA THR A 9 -1.82 11.42 11.26
C THR A 9 -1.36 10.79 9.97
N ARG A 10 -0.31 11.33 9.35
CA ARG A 10 0.25 10.74 8.15
C ARG A 10 1.66 11.24 7.99
N ARG A 11 2.46 10.47 7.26
CA ARG A 11 3.83 10.87 7.01
C ARG A 11 3.89 11.96 5.97
N ALA A 12 4.67 13.00 6.26
CA ALA A 12 4.75 14.15 5.39
C ALA A 12 5.45 13.83 4.06
N ASP A 13 6.25 12.76 4.03
CA ASP A 13 6.96 12.39 2.83
C ASP A 13 6.12 11.56 1.85
N LEU A 14 4.88 11.26 2.20
CA LEU A 14 4.01 10.45 1.34
C LEU A 14 2.99 11.36 0.67
N PRO A 15 3.05 11.49 -0.65
CA PRO A 15 2.04 12.26 -1.36
C PRO A 15 0.69 11.55 -1.35
N ASP A 16 -0.37 12.27 -1.67
CA ASP A 16 -1.72 11.71 -1.75
C ASP A 16 -1.92 10.87 -2.99
N ARG A 17 -0.96 10.81 -3.85
CA ARG A 17 -1.01 10.02 -5.08
C ARG A 17 0.43 9.70 -5.45
N GLY A 18 0.68 8.46 -5.79
CA GLY A 18 2.03 8.07 -6.16
C GLY A 18 2.16 6.59 -6.32
N ASN A 19 3.39 6.13 -6.23
CA ASN A 19 3.73 4.72 -6.32
C ASN A 19 4.60 4.34 -5.14
N VAL A 20 4.36 3.16 -4.61
CA VAL A 20 5.26 2.56 -3.62
C VAL A 20 5.50 1.13 -4.03
N HIS A 21 6.61 0.57 -3.60
CA HIS A 21 6.88 -0.84 -3.92
C HIS A 21 7.36 -1.57 -2.67
N GLY A 22 7.12 -2.86 -2.67
CA GLY A 22 7.46 -3.71 -1.55
C GLY A 22 6.84 -5.07 -1.75
N VAL A 23 6.60 -5.76 -0.64
CA VAL A 23 6.06 -7.10 -0.63
C VAL A 23 4.72 -7.07 0.09
N ILE A 24 3.73 -7.75 -0.48
CA ILE A 24 2.42 -7.86 0.18
C ILE A 24 2.57 -8.86 1.32
N THR A 25 2.23 -8.42 2.53
CA THR A 25 2.39 -9.24 3.73
C THR A 25 1.08 -9.77 4.28
N LEU A 26 -0.05 -9.20 3.85
CA LEU A 26 -1.35 -9.63 4.34
C LEU A 26 -2.39 -9.27 3.31
N VAL A 27 -3.32 -10.18 3.05
CA VAL A 27 -4.47 -9.92 2.18
C VAL A 27 -5.72 -10.35 2.93
N GLN A 28 -6.69 -9.44 3.04
CA GLN A 28 -7.99 -9.73 3.64
C GLN A 28 -9.05 -9.14 2.74
N GLU A 29 -9.76 -10.00 2.04
CA GLU A 29 -10.76 -9.59 1.06
C GLU A 29 -10.07 -8.71 0.02
N ASP A 30 -10.54 -7.50 -0.18
CA ASP A 30 -9.95 -6.58 -1.15
C ASP A 30 -8.95 -5.61 -0.53
N ARG A 31 -8.55 -5.86 0.73
CA ARG A 31 -7.58 -5.01 1.43
C ARG A 31 -6.28 -5.75 1.58
N PHE A 32 -5.20 -5.02 1.51
CA PHE A 32 -3.90 -5.64 1.67
C PHE A 32 -2.90 -4.67 2.29
N ARG A 33 -1.86 -5.25 2.88
CA ARG A 33 -0.77 -4.51 3.48
C ARG A 33 0.49 -4.76 2.66
N LEU A 34 1.19 -3.68 2.37
CA LEU A 34 2.48 -3.73 1.69
C LEU A 34 3.55 -3.31 2.68
N GLU A 35 4.69 -3.96 2.62
CA GLU A 35 5.83 -3.60 3.46
C GLU A 35 7.02 -3.29 2.56
N ASP A 36 7.64 -2.12 2.76
CA ASP A 36 8.78 -1.73 1.93
C ASP A 36 10.09 -2.27 2.52
N ALA A 37 11.20 -1.94 1.85
CA ALA A 37 12.50 -2.44 2.24
C ALA A 37 12.96 -1.94 3.61
N LEU A 38 12.37 -0.86 4.08
CA LEU A 38 12.69 -0.31 5.39
C LEU A 38 11.76 -0.84 6.48
N GLY A 39 10.86 -1.75 6.14
CA GLY A 39 9.92 -2.31 7.10
C GLY A 39 8.71 -1.45 7.35
N ARG A 40 8.50 -0.39 6.57
CA ARG A 40 7.32 0.46 6.74
C ARG A 40 6.12 -0.17 6.07
N GLY A 41 4.97 -0.07 6.73
CA GLY A 41 3.74 -0.66 6.24
C GLY A 41 2.83 0.35 5.58
N TYR A 42 2.13 -0.12 4.55
CA TYR A 42 1.17 0.67 3.80
C TYR A 42 -0.10 -0.13 3.66
N LEU A 43 -1.25 0.52 3.79
CA LEU A 43 -2.53 -0.15 3.76
C LEU A 43 -3.32 0.30 2.54
N PHE A 44 -3.85 -0.67 1.81
CA PHE A 44 -4.58 -0.40 0.58
C PHE A 44 -5.88 -1.17 0.52
N THR A 45 -6.86 -0.57 -0.14
CA THR A 45 -8.02 -1.28 -0.65
C THR A 45 -7.87 -1.35 -2.16
N LEU A 46 -8.07 -2.52 -2.73
CA LEU A 46 -7.94 -2.69 -4.17
C LEU A 46 -9.07 -1.95 -4.87
N GLY A 47 -8.72 -1.02 -5.74
CA GLY A 47 -9.70 -0.24 -6.48
C GLY A 47 -10.40 -1.07 -7.52
N ARG A 48 -11.56 -0.62 -7.94
CA ARG A 48 -12.34 -1.33 -8.94
C ARG A 48 -11.84 -0.99 -10.33
N GLY A 49 -12.04 -1.93 -11.24
CA GLY A 49 -11.77 -1.67 -12.65
C GLY A 49 -10.31 -1.73 -13.04
N ASN A 50 -9.43 -2.21 -12.16
CA ASN A 50 -8.01 -2.27 -12.49
C ASN A 50 -7.60 -3.61 -13.11
N GLY A 51 -8.52 -4.56 -13.20
CA GLY A 51 -8.24 -5.85 -13.81
C GLY A 51 -7.51 -6.84 -12.92
N ILE A 52 -7.27 -6.49 -11.67
CA ILE A 52 -6.54 -7.36 -10.74
C ILE A 52 -7.53 -8.11 -9.88
N GLY A 53 -7.41 -9.43 -9.86
CA GLY A 53 -8.28 -10.24 -9.04
C GLY A 53 -7.66 -10.52 -7.69
N LEU A 54 -8.49 -10.94 -6.74
CA LEU A 54 -8.01 -11.29 -5.41
C LEU A 54 -7.04 -12.45 -5.44
N ARG A 55 -7.24 -13.38 -6.36
CA ARG A 55 -6.34 -14.51 -6.50
C ARG A 55 -4.93 -14.06 -6.82
N GLN A 56 -4.80 -13.01 -7.64
CA GLN A 56 -3.50 -12.47 -7.98
C GLN A 56 -2.83 -11.84 -6.75
N LEU A 57 -3.60 -11.11 -5.94
CA LEU A 57 -3.06 -10.53 -4.70
C LEU A 57 -2.55 -11.63 -3.78
N HIS A 58 -3.32 -12.69 -3.62
CA HIS A 58 -2.91 -13.80 -2.77
C HIS A 58 -1.67 -14.48 -3.29
N ALA A 59 -1.56 -14.64 -4.61
CA ALA A 59 -0.39 -15.27 -5.20
C ALA A 59 0.86 -14.44 -4.95
N TRP A 60 0.78 -13.15 -5.14
CA TRP A 60 1.91 -12.27 -4.87
C TRP A 60 2.32 -12.32 -3.39
N CYS A 61 1.34 -12.35 -2.50
CA CYS A 61 1.59 -12.44 -1.06
C CYS A 61 2.25 -13.78 -0.72
N ASP A 62 1.67 -14.87 -1.21
CA ASP A 62 2.15 -16.21 -0.87
C ASP A 62 3.57 -16.45 -1.37
N HIS A 63 3.92 -15.88 -2.51
CA HIS A 63 5.23 -16.08 -3.09
C HIS A 63 6.24 -15.02 -2.68
N GLY A 64 5.81 -14.03 -1.89
CA GLY A 64 6.71 -12.99 -1.42
C GLY A 64 7.32 -12.17 -2.53
N LEU A 65 6.56 -11.94 -3.61
CA LEU A 65 7.09 -11.23 -4.76
C LEU A 65 7.01 -9.73 -4.56
N ALA A 66 8.02 -9.04 -5.05
CA ALA A 66 8.02 -7.58 -5.00
C ALA A 66 7.03 -7.04 -6.02
N VAL A 67 6.21 -6.09 -5.59
CA VAL A 67 5.22 -5.45 -6.45
C VAL A 67 5.35 -3.94 -6.32
N GLU A 68 4.77 -3.25 -7.27
CA GLU A 68 4.64 -1.80 -7.24
C GLU A 68 3.16 -1.47 -7.23
N VAL A 69 2.76 -0.57 -6.32
CA VAL A 69 1.37 -0.15 -6.17
C VAL A 69 1.26 1.31 -6.55
N GLU A 70 0.40 1.59 -7.51
CA GLU A 70 -0.01 2.95 -7.81
C GLU A 70 -1.24 3.25 -6.98
N TYR A 71 -1.24 4.37 -6.25
CA TYR A 71 -2.27 4.60 -5.27
C TYR A 71 -2.79 6.03 -5.28
N ARG A 72 -3.94 6.21 -4.64
CA ARG A 72 -4.50 7.50 -4.31
C ARG A 72 -4.98 7.45 -2.87
N GLY A 73 -4.68 8.49 -2.10
CA GLY A 73 -5.02 8.55 -0.70
C GLY A 73 -3.78 8.48 0.17
N ALA A 74 -3.96 8.26 1.45
CA ALA A 74 -2.87 8.24 2.42
C ALA A 74 -2.50 6.79 2.74
N PRO A 75 -1.42 6.26 2.14
CA PRO A 75 -1.14 4.82 2.28
C PRO A 75 -0.70 4.42 3.68
N ASP A 76 -0.27 5.34 4.51
CA ASP A 76 0.03 5.02 5.89
C ASP A 76 -1.24 4.92 6.75
N LEU A 77 -2.37 5.39 6.24
CA LEU A 77 -3.65 5.33 6.96
C LEU A 77 -4.67 4.47 6.21
N GLY A 78 -4.45 4.28 4.92
CA GLY A 78 -5.35 3.54 4.06
C GLY A 78 -5.57 4.31 2.78
N ALA A 79 -5.29 3.68 1.65
CA ALA A 79 -5.40 4.32 0.35
C ALA A 79 -6.04 3.35 -0.62
N VAL A 80 -6.42 3.87 -1.78
CA VAL A 80 -6.96 3.04 -2.85
C VAL A 80 -5.81 2.66 -3.78
N ALA A 81 -5.63 1.36 -3.99
CA ALA A 81 -4.67 0.88 -4.97
C ALA A 81 -5.32 0.95 -6.33
N LEU A 82 -4.80 1.82 -7.19
CA LEU A 82 -5.32 2.00 -8.53
C LEU A 82 -4.76 0.95 -9.48
N GLY A 83 -3.60 0.42 -9.18
CA GLY A 83 -2.98 -0.62 -9.96
C GLY A 83 -1.88 -1.28 -9.14
N VAL A 84 -1.62 -2.55 -9.42
CA VAL A 84 -0.55 -3.31 -8.78
C VAL A 84 0.11 -4.15 -9.86
N ARG A 85 1.43 -4.19 -9.86
CA ARG A 85 2.15 -5.00 -10.85
C ARG A 85 3.43 -5.53 -10.23
N GLU A 86 3.91 -6.64 -10.75
CA GLU A 86 5.19 -7.18 -10.31
C GLU A 86 6.33 -6.27 -10.72
N ARG A 87 7.33 -6.24 -9.88
CA ARG A 87 8.54 -5.48 -10.17
C ARG A 87 9.57 -6.32 -10.89
#